data_354a4ee5a1e27e750e837ef1028f7966
#
_entry.id   354a4ee5a1e27e750e837ef1028f7966
#
_cell.length_a   1.000
_cell.length_b   1.000
_cell.length_c   1.000
_cell.angle_alpha   90.00
_cell.angle_beta   90.00
_cell.angle_gamma   90.00
#
_symmetry.space_group_name_H-M   'P 1'
#
loop_
_entity.id
_entity.type
_entity.pdbx_description
1 polymer ?
#
loop_
_entity_poly.entity_id
_entity_poly.type
_entity_poly.pdbx_seq_one_letter_code
_entity_poly.pdbx_strand_id
1 'polypeptide(L)'
;MMAGCGTGLLSPIHGSSDVTVVVKTDPSGAKISVDGKPIGTSPTTFKDESGRQKTFTLEIQKDGYEPITRVLTRKWDSARIEYRLDPVYYYTLNPLPGMVIVSATQAGAGQVVSKLVPSALFQKVSDVDAIPAARKSAKERDAVALVIGISRYRDESIPQVRYAKRDAETMASYLEAIAGISRSRMKVLVDDGATQSDLASYIEEWLPRRVSADTAVYVYYAGHGMPNLTNGKAYLVPYDGHPDFASKLYPLDRLYENLEKLPSKEVVVMLDSCFSGATGRSVLPSGARPMGLAVEGVTANIKKSVVLTASSGTQISSDYDDQGHGLFTYYLLKGLRGEADKDSNGIVQIDELYNFVKASVTKVASEVMNRDQTPLLLPPADVLGSKGKIALTISGR
;
A
#
# COMPACT_ATOMS: atom_id res chain seq x y z
N MET A 1 37.67 75.69 6.48
CA MET A 1 36.60 75.16 7.30
C MET A 1 36.17 73.83 6.63
N MET A 2 36.56 72.68 7.20
CA MET A 2 36.28 71.42 6.66
C MET A 2 35.02 70.81 7.35
N ALA A 3 34.02 70.42 6.58
CA ALA A 3 32.86 69.72 7.07
C ALA A 3 33.11 68.19 6.89
N GLY A 4 33.10 67.42 8.00
CA GLY A 4 33.29 66.00 7.99
C GLY A 4 32.00 65.25 7.57
N CYS A 5 32.13 64.36 6.60
CA CYS A 5 31.12 63.38 6.28
C CYS A 5 31.20 62.19 7.28
N GLY A 6 30.22 62.09 8.13
CA GLY A 6 30.00 60.91 8.96
C GLY A 6 29.39 59.79 8.13
N THR A 7 30.12 58.73 7.85
CA THR A 7 29.62 57.46 7.30
C THR A 7 28.94 56.68 8.42
N GLY A 8 27.63 56.77 8.52
CA GLY A 8 26.85 55.88 9.36
C GLY A 8 26.84 54.48 8.78
N LEU A 9 27.58 53.57 9.42
CA LEU A 9 27.49 52.15 9.19
C LEU A 9 26.09 51.67 9.67
N LEU A 10 25.20 51.38 8.73
CA LEU A 10 23.99 50.64 9.00
C LEU A 10 24.38 49.19 9.38
N SER A 11 24.34 48.92 10.65
CA SER A 11 24.38 47.52 11.12
C SER A 11 23.19 46.76 10.53
N PRO A 12 23.38 45.58 9.93
CA PRO A 12 22.27 44.78 9.48
C PRO A 12 21.47 44.35 10.72
N ILE A 13 20.22 44.71 10.76
CA ILE A 13 19.26 44.19 11.74
C ILE A 13 19.03 42.72 11.36
N HIS A 14 19.79 41.82 11.94
CA HIS A 14 19.49 40.41 11.92
C HIS A 14 18.37 40.14 12.90
N GLY A 15 17.15 40.34 12.43
CA GLY A 15 15.97 39.79 13.09
C GLY A 15 16.01 38.29 12.89
N SER A 16 16.55 37.53 13.87
CA SER A 16 16.41 36.08 13.88
C SER A 16 14.96 35.71 14.08
N SER A 17 14.27 35.31 13.04
CA SER A 17 12.93 34.75 13.17
C SER A 17 13.04 33.31 13.64
N ASP A 18 12.99 33.09 14.97
CA ASP A 18 12.88 31.76 15.55
C ASP A 18 11.68 31.03 14.96
N VAL A 19 11.91 29.89 14.38
CA VAL A 19 10.85 29.02 13.85
C VAL A 19 10.43 28.03 14.92
N THR A 20 9.16 28.07 15.27
CA THR A 20 8.60 27.02 16.11
C THR A 20 8.30 25.80 15.24
N VAL A 21 8.99 24.69 15.52
CA VAL A 21 8.82 23.41 14.86
C VAL A 21 7.92 22.52 15.71
N VAL A 22 6.87 21.99 15.11
CA VAL A 22 5.90 21.09 15.77
C VAL A 22 6.22 19.65 15.40
N VAL A 23 6.34 18.77 16.38
CA VAL A 23 6.49 17.30 16.15
C VAL A 23 5.24 16.60 16.66
N LYS A 24 4.56 15.89 15.75
CA LYS A 24 3.37 15.10 16.05
C LYS A 24 3.64 13.64 15.73
N THR A 25 3.04 12.75 16.52
CA THR A 25 3.07 11.30 16.27
C THR A 25 1.67 10.70 16.36
N ASP A 26 1.47 9.62 15.65
CA ASP A 26 0.29 8.76 15.76
C ASP A 26 0.77 7.31 16.09
N PRO A 27 0.43 6.79 17.28
CA PRO A 27 -0.29 7.46 18.36
C PRO A 27 0.53 8.56 19.05
N SER A 28 -0.17 9.52 19.63
CA SER A 28 0.44 10.60 20.41
C SER A 28 1.11 10.11 21.71
N GLY A 29 1.84 11.00 22.40
CA GLY A 29 2.48 10.69 23.67
C GLY A 29 3.82 9.96 23.55
N ALA A 30 4.47 10.01 22.39
CA ALA A 30 5.86 9.55 22.24
C ALA A 30 6.84 10.55 22.87
N LYS A 31 7.89 10.07 23.50
CA LYS A 31 9.01 10.88 24.01
C LYS A 31 9.82 11.38 22.81
N ILE A 32 10.09 12.67 22.78
CA ILE A 32 10.82 13.32 21.70
C ILE A 32 12.10 13.93 22.23
N SER A 33 13.22 13.63 21.55
CA SER A 33 14.52 14.26 21.79
C SER A 33 15.03 14.89 20.50
N VAL A 34 15.75 16.02 20.62
CA VAL A 34 16.44 16.68 19.51
C VAL A 34 17.90 16.82 19.91
N ASP A 35 18.82 16.28 19.10
CA ASP A 35 20.25 16.22 19.37
C ASP A 35 20.57 15.66 20.76
N GLY A 36 19.88 14.55 21.10
CA GLY A 36 19.99 13.88 22.38
C GLY A 36 19.37 14.61 23.58
N LYS A 37 18.78 15.80 23.40
CA LYS A 37 18.11 16.56 24.47
C LYS A 37 16.61 16.29 24.45
N PRO A 38 16.01 15.80 25.53
CA PRO A 38 14.55 15.65 25.62
C PRO A 38 13.84 16.99 25.48
N ILE A 39 12.80 17.05 24.64
CA ILE A 39 11.99 18.27 24.43
C ILE A 39 10.53 18.08 24.87
N GLY A 40 10.13 16.87 25.26
CA GLY A 40 8.78 16.58 25.73
C GLY A 40 8.17 15.33 25.11
N THR A 41 6.84 15.27 25.16
CA THR A 41 6.06 14.19 24.55
C THR A 41 5.18 14.75 23.43
N SER A 42 5.01 13.96 22.36
CA SER A 42 4.21 14.39 21.19
C SER A 42 2.71 14.52 21.51
N PRO A 43 1.99 15.55 21.01
CA PRO A 43 2.53 16.66 20.21
C PRO A 43 3.39 17.61 21.07
N THR A 44 4.58 17.95 20.58
CA THR A 44 5.49 18.89 21.26
C THR A 44 6.12 19.86 20.25
N THR A 45 6.76 20.89 20.78
CA THR A 45 7.39 21.92 19.94
C THR A 45 8.81 22.20 20.42
N PHE A 46 9.68 22.57 19.49
CA PHE A 46 10.98 23.17 19.81
C PHE A 46 11.23 24.38 18.92
N LYS A 47 12.13 25.23 19.37
CA LYS A 47 12.52 26.41 18.58
C LYS A 47 13.73 26.05 17.73
N ASP A 48 13.63 26.33 16.45
CA ASP A 48 14.75 26.33 15.52
C ASP A 48 15.42 27.70 15.63
N GLU A 49 16.31 27.85 16.62
CA GLU A 49 17.07 29.09 16.79
C GLU A 49 18.06 29.26 15.62
N SER A 50 18.03 30.43 15.01
CA SER A 50 18.90 30.77 13.88
C SER A 50 20.38 30.65 14.26
N GLY A 51 20.99 29.55 13.90
CA GLY A 51 22.36 29.22 14.24
C GLY A 51 23.14 28.59 13.07
N ARG A 52 24.39 28.26 13.31
CA ARG A 52 25.28 27.63 12.32
C ARG A 52 24.93 26.15 12.04
N GLN A 53 24.10 25.52 12.86
CA GLN A 53 23.75 24.13 12.72
C GLN A 53 22.81 23.93 11.53
N LYS A 54 23.19 23.08 10.59
CA LYS A 54 22.40 22.79 9.38
C LYS A 54 21.46 21.60 9.54
N THR A 55 21.74 20.70 10.48
CA THR A 55 21.02 19.46 10.70
C THR A 55 20.73 19.25 12.17
N PHE A 56 19.64 18.56 12.47
CA PHE A 56 19.20 18.16 13.81
C PHE A 56 18.86 16.68 13.79
N THR A 57 19.26 15.96 14.82
CA THR A 57 18.86 14.57 14.99
C THR A 57 17.60 14.51 15.85
N LEU A 58 16.49 14.08 15.26
CA LEU A 58 15.24 13.86 15.95
C LEU A 58 15.13 12.38 16.33
N GLU A 59 14.88 12.11 17.59
CA GLU A 59 14.63 10.78 18.13
C GLU A 59 13.22 10.72 18.73
N ILE A 60 12.49 9.67 18.39
CA ILE A 60 11.11 9.44 18.83
C ILE A 60 11.04 8.06 19.46
N GLN A 61 10.61 7.98 20.71
CA GLN A 61 10.50 6.73 21.45
C GLN A 61 9.13 6.63 22.13
N LYS A 62 8.51 5.46 22.01
CA LYS A 62 7.27 5.15 22.71
C LYS A 62 7.27 3.66 23.06
N ASP A 63 6.87 3.35 24.31
CA ASP A 63 6.83 1.96 24.78
C ASP A 63 5.92 1.11 23.88
N GLY A 64 6.46 -0.01 23.41
CA GLY A 64 5.78 -0.94 22.51
C GLY A 64 5.80 -0.55 21.03
N TYR A 65 6.51 0.49 20.66
CA TYR A 65 6.69 0.94 19.27
C TYR A 65 8.16 0.95 18.88
N GLU A 66 8.39 0.79 17.57
CA GLU A 66 9.74 0.91 17.01
C GLU A 66 10.26 2.35 17.20
N PRO A 67 11.49 2.53 17.70
CA PRO A 67 12.07 3.87 17.82
C PRO A 67 12.35 4.45 16.44
N ILE A 68 12.14 5.75 16.28
CA ILE A 68 12.44 6.48 15.06
C ILE A 68 13.58 7.44 15.31
N THR A 69 14.62 7.38 14.47
CA THR A 69 15.68 8.40 14.39
C THR A 69 15.70 9.02 13.02
N ARG A 70 15.67 10.34 12.94
CA ARG A 70 15.68 11.07 11.68
C ARG A 70 16.61 12.28 11.78
N VAL A 71 17.30 12.56 10.68
CA VAL A 71 18.09 13.78 10.52
C VAL A 71 17.22 14.81 9.80
N LEU A 72 16.89 15.89 10.50
CA LEU A 72 16.18 17.03 9.94
C LEU A 72 17.22 18.01 9.37
N THR A 73 17.06 18.38 8.10
CA THR A 73 17.97 19.31 7.43
C THR A 73 17.21 20.60 7.09
N ARG A 74 17.79 21.76 7.41
CA ARG A 74 17.24 23.05 7.03
C ARG A 74 17.25 23.19 5.50
N LYS A 75 16.12 23.62 4.95
CA LYS A 75 15.94 23.91 3.53
C LYS A 75 16.02 25.41 3.31
N TRP A 76 16.52 25.80 2.14
CA TRP A 76 16.54 27.23 1.75
C TRP A 76 15.14 27.74 1.48
N ASP A 77 14.75 28.79 2.20
CA ASP A 77 13.50 29.51 1.97
C ASP A 77 13.78 30.80 1.18
N SER A 78 13.46 30.82 -0.11
CA SER A 78 13.71 31.93 -1.01
C SER A 78 12.88 33.17 -0.69
N ALA A 79 11.72 33.00 -0.04
CA ALA A 79 10.86 34.13 0.32
C ALA A 79 11.40 34.91 1.53
N ARG A 80 12.19 34.24 2.38
CA ARG A 80 12.78 34.80 3.61
C ARG A 80 14.30 34.93 3.58
N ILE A 81 14.93 34.39 2.52
CA ILE A 81 16.38 34.43 2.30
C ILE A 81 17.16 33.82 3.47
N GLU A 82 16.67 32.67 3.99
CA GLU A 82 17.28 31.95 5.11
C GLU A 82 17.09 30.43 4.98
N TYR A 83 17.92 29.64 5.69
CA TYR A 83 17.75 28.19 5.85
C TYR A 83 16.90 27.91 7.09
N ARG A 84 15.85 27.09 6.95
CA ARG A 84 14.94 26.75 8.04
C ARG A 84 14.44 25.30 7.95
N LEU A 85 13.96 24.78 9.06
CA LEU A 85 13.23 23.50 9.12
C LEU A 85 11.78 23.68 8.65
N ASP A 86 11.17 22.60 8.21
CA ASP A 86 9.73 22.56 7.99
C ASP A 86 8.99 22.80 9.32
N PRO A 87 7.89 23.55 9.33
CA PRO A 87 7.22 23.95 10.57
C PRO A 87 6.49 22.81 11.29
N VAL A 88 6.21 21.72 10.57
CA VAL A 88 5.49 20.56 11.13
C VAL A 88 6.08 19.27 10.61
N TYR A 89 6.39 18.35 11.52
CA TYR A 89 6.77 16.98 11.24
C TYR A 89 5.74 16.04 11.85
N TYR A 90 5.25 15.12 11.04
CA TYR A 90 4.28 14.09 11.47
C TYR A 90 4.86 12.69 11.25
N TYR A 91 4.82 11.84 12.28
CA TYR A 91 5.33 10.49 12.24
C TYR A 91 4.28 9.50 12.73
N THR A 92 3.98 8.48 11.91
CA THR A 92 3.23 7.31 12.35
C THR A 92 4.20 6.31 13.01
N LEU A 93 3.89 5.87 14.22
CA LEU A 93 4.72 4.91 14.96
C LEU A 93 4.26 3.49 14.63
N ASN A 94 5.20 2.63 14.30
CA ASN A 94 4.93 1.22 14.07
C ASN A 94 5.02 0.46 15.41
N PRO A 95 4.03 -0.39 15.75
CA PRO A 95 4.18 -1.30 16.88
C PRO A 95 5.40 -2.20 16.72
N LEU A 96 6.05 -2.55 17.83
CA LEU A 96 7.11 -3.56 17.81
C LEU A 96 6.60 -4.88 17.21
N PRO A 97 7.47 -5.66 16.53
CA PRO A 97 7.11 -6.97 16.02
C PRO A 97 6.42 -7.82 17.09
N GLY A 98 5.28 -8.41 16.74
CA GLY A 98 4.48 -9.18 17.69
C GLY A 98 3.57 -8.37 18.62
N MET A 99 3.44 -7.06 18.42
CA MET A 99 2.51 -6.18 19.15
C MET A 99 1.44 -5.62 18.21
N VAL A 100 0.21 -5.46 18.73
CA VAL A 100 -0.91 -4.84 18.02
C VAL A 100 -1.58 -3.79 18.91
N ILE A 101 -2.14 -2.76 18.29
CA ILE A 101 -2.93 -1.74 18.98
C ILE A 101 -4.38 -2.22 19.02
N VAL A 102 -4.92 -2.33 20.23
CA VAL A 102 -6.35 -2.58 20.44
C VAL A 102 -6.98 -1.30 20.95
N SER A 103 -7.93 -0.76 20.19
CA SER A 103 -8.71 0.41 20.58
C SER A 103 -10.10 -0.04 21.03
N ALA A 104 -10.51 0.37 22.24
CA ALA A 104 -11.85 0.12 22.74
C ALA A 104 -12.51 1.45 23.11
N THR A 105 -13.75 1.61 22.70
CA THR A 105 -14.60 2.72 23.15
C THR A 105 -15.13 2.37 24.52
N GLN A 106 -14.77 3.15 25.55
CA GLN A 106 -15.27 2.92 26.90
C GLN A 106 -16.73 3.35 26.98
N ALA A 107 -17.61 2.41 27.33
CA ALA A 107 -19.03 2.70 27.48
C ALA A 107 -19.26 3.82 28.49
N GLY A 108 -19.83 4.93 28.07
CA GLY A 108 -20.24 6.05 28.92
C GLY A 108 -19.30 7.27 28.93
N ALA A 109 -18.11 7.23 28.32
CA ALA A 109 -17.17 8.36 28.35
C ALA A 109 -16.78 8.93 26.98
N GLY A 110 -17.17 8.31 25.87
CA GLY A 110 -16.77 8.77 24.52
C GLY A 110 -15.26 8.76 24.24
N GLN A 111 -14.46 8.22 25.18
CA GLN A 111 -13.01 8.13 25.04
C GLN A 111 -12.60 6.81 24.39
N VAL A 112 -11.79 6.89 23.32
CA VAL A 112 -11.12 5.74 22.72
C VAL A 112 -9.84 5.48 23.52
N VAL A 113 -9.75 4.35 24.22
CA VAL A 113 -8.55 3.91 24.89
C VAL A 113 -7.85 2.89 23.99
N SER A 114 -6.66 3.25 23.51
CA SER A 114 -5.82 2.34 22.71
C SER A 114 -4.76 1.69 23.59
N LYS A 115 -4.68 0.36 23.58
CA LYS A 115 -3.70 -0.41 24.34
C LYS A 115 -2.90 -1.31 23.41
N LEU A 116 -1.58 -1.32 23.59
CA LEU A 116 -0.69 -2.29 22.95
C LEU A 116 -0.78 -3.64 23.67
N VAL A 117 -0.97 -4.70 22.91
CA VAL A 117 -1.02 -6.07 23.41
C VAL A 117 -0.23 -7.00 22.50
N PRO A 118 0.34 -8.12 23.01
CA PRO A 118 0.98 -9.11 22.17
C PRO A 118 0.01 -9.61 21.10
N SER A 119 0.45 -9.66 19.86
CA SER A 119 -0.37 -10.11 18.72
C SER A 119 -0.83 -11.56 18.87
N ALA A 120 -0.05 -12.39 19.57
CA ALA A 120 -0.41 -13.76 19.91
C ALA A 120 -1.70 -13.87 20.77
N LEU A 121 -2.06 -12.80 21.51
CA LEU A 121 -3.30 -12.73 22.28
C LEU A 121 -4.49 -12.19 21.47
N PHE A 122 -4.22 -11.63 20.29
CA PHE A 122 -5.18 -10.98 19.42
C PHE A 122 -4.88 -11.24 17.94
N GLN A 123 -4.70 -12.51 17.56
CA GLN A 123 -5.02 -12.85 16.19
C GLN A 123 -6.55 -12.72 16.08
N LYS A 124 -7.00 -11.55 15.65
CA LYS A 124 -8.38 -11.36 15.24
C LYS A 124 -8.58 -12.31 14.06
N VAL A 125 -9.22 -13.44 14.35
CA VAL A 125 -9.53 -14.44 13.33
C VAL A 125 -10.60 -13.81 12.47
N SER A 126 -10.22 -13.40 11.27
CA SER A 126 -11.19 -12.96 10.27
C SER A 126 -12.02 -14.15 9.82
N ASP A 127 -13.26 -13.92 9.46
CA ASP A 127 -14.10 -14.97 8.89
C ASP A 127 -13.52 -15.54 7.59
N VAL A 128 -12.71 -14.76 6.85
CA VAL A 128 -12.04 -15.21 5.63
C VAL A 128 -10.75 -16.01 5.90
N ASP A 129 -10.23 -16.05 7.13
CA ASP A 129 -9.11 -16.93 7.48
C ASP A 129 -9.52 -18.40 7.58
N ALA A 130 -10.80 -18.67 7.78
CA ALA A 130 -11.36 -20.01 7.68
C ALA A 130 -11.39 -20.41 6.21
N ILE A 131 -10.29 -21.00 5.72
CA ILE A 131 -10.17 -21.44 4.33
C ILE A 131 -11.30 -22.44 4.02
N PRO A 132 -12.09 -22.20 2.96
CA PRO A 132 -13.13 -23.15 2.56
C PRO A 132 -12.56 -24.55 2.31
N ALA A 133 -13.38 -25.57 2.55
CA ALA A 133 -13.00 -26.94 2.20
C ALA A 133 -12.65 -27.02 0.70
N ALA A 134 -11.56 -27.75 0.39
CA ALA A 134 -11.13 -27.90 -0.99
C ALA A 134 -12.25 -28.50 -1.85
N ARG A 135 -12.59 -27.80 -2.91
CA ARG A 135 -13.59 -28.27 -3.88
C ARG A 135 -12.93 -29.32 -4.77
N LYS A 136 -13.59 -30.46 -4.92
CA LYS A 136 -13.12 -31.53 -5.79
C LYS A 136 -13.69 -31.31 -7.18
N SER A 137 -12.84 -31.14 -8.16
CA SER A 137 -13.23 -31.18 -9.58
C SER A 137 -12.90 -32.56 -10.14
N ALA A 138 -13.73 -33.05 -11.06
CA ALA A 138 -13.47 -34.29 -11.79
C ALA A 138 -12.21 -34.20 -12.68
N LYS A 139 -11.77 -32.99 -13.01
CA LYS A 139 -10.57 -32.69 -13.80
C LYS A 139 -9.77 -31.59 -13.11
N GLU A 140 -8.47 -31.80 -12.96
CA GLU A 140 -7.57 -30.76 -12.49
C GLU A 140 -7.63 -29.55 -13.43
N ARG A 141 -7.75 -28.34 -12.85
CA ARG A 141 -7.81 -27.12 -13.64
C ARG A 141 -6.42 -26.80 -14.18
N ASP A 142 -6.30 -26.63 -15.49
CA ASP A 142 -5.07 -26.10 -16.08
C ASP A 142 -4.97 -24.60 -15.79
N ALA A 143 -4.40 -24.29 -14.64
CA ALA A 143 -4.20 -22.92 -14.18
C ALA A 143 -2.84 -22.78 -13.50
N VAL A 144 -2.30 -21.55 -13.53
CA VAL A 144 -1.06 -21.17 -12.85
C VAL A 144 -1.30 -19.86 -12.09
N ALA A 145 -0.69 -19.72 -10.92
CA ALA A 145 -0.81 -18.50 -10.13
C ALA A 145 0.55 -17.93 -9.70
N LEU A 146 0.68 -16.62 -9.76
CA LEU A 146 1.74 -15.84 -9.15
C LEU A 146 1.11 -14.92 -8.10
N VAL A 147 1.46 -15.12 -6.83
CA VAL A 147 0.89 -14.41 -5.69
C VAL A 147 2.01 -13.66 -4.99
N ILE A 148 1.86 -12.34 -4.84
CA ILE A 148 2.91 -11.47 -4.32
C ILE A 148 2.34 -10.65 -3.17
N GLY A 149 3.03 -10.64 -2.01
CA GLY A 149 2.64 -9.85 -0.85
C GLY A 149 3.83 -9.21 -0.16
N ILE A 150 3.90 -7.89 -0.13
CA ILE A 150 5.04 -7.15 0.42
C ILE A 150 4.55 -6.27 1.56
N SER A 151 4.79 -6.73 2.79
CA SER A 151 4.45 -6.00 4.01
C SER A 151 5.57 -5.09 4.48
N ARG A 152 6.82 -5.47 4.26
CA ARG A 152 8.00 -4.74 4.68
C ARG A 152 8.94 -4.50 3.50
N TYR A 153 9.66 -3.41 3.56
CA TYR A 153 10.59 -2.99 2.50
C TYR A 153 12.00 -2.89 3.07
N ARG A 154 13.02 -3.13 2.23
CA ARG A 154 14.43 -2.97 2.62
C ARG A 154 14.74 -1.52 2.99
N ASP A 155 14.15 -0.58 2.27
CA ASP A 155 14.23 0.84 2.58
C ASP A 155 13.22 1.18 3.69
N GLU A 156 13.73 1.47 4.88
CA GLU A 156 12.94 1.79 6.07
C GLU A 156 12.14 3.10 5.93
N SER A 157 12.44 3.93 4.92
CA SER A 157 11.64 5.13 4.63
C SER A 157 10.30 4.81 3.97
N ILE A 158 10.16 3.60 3.39
CA ILE A 158 8.91 3.12 2.81
C ILE A 158 8.02 2.57 3.94
N PRO A 159 6.82 3.12 4.14
CA PRO A 159 5.91 2.64 5.18
C PRO A 159 5.56 1.16 4.99
N GLN A 160 5.30 0.45 6.07
CA GLN A 160 4.83 -0.93 6.00
C GLN A 160 3.40 -1.01 5.47
N VAL A 161 3.09 -2.09 4.72
CA VAL A 161 1.73 -2.50 4.35
C VAL A 161 1.34 -3.68 5.24
N ARG A 162 0.69 -3.40 6.37
CA ARG A 162 0.56 -4.33 7.51
C ARG A 162 0.08 -5.73 7.17
N TYR A 163 -0.83 -5.85 6.23
CA TYR A 163 -1.51 -7.12 5.96
C TYR A 163 -1.12 -7.77 4.63
N ALA A 164 -0.29 -7.13 3.79
CA ALA A 164 -0.03 -7.59 2.42
C ALA A 164 0.53 -9.02 2.34
N LYS A 165 1.44 -9.41 3.26
CA LYS A 165 1.94 -10.78 3.34
C LYS A 165 0.83 -11.77 3.69
N ARG A 166 0.05 -11.49 4.74
CA ARG A 166 -1.09 -12.32 5.15
C ARG A 166 -2.13 -12.44 4.03
N ASP A 167 -2.44 -11.32 3.39
CA ASP A 167 -3.36 -11.24 2.26
C ASP A 167 -2.93 -12.21 1.12
N ALA A 168 -1.64 -12.18 0.76
CA ALA A 168 -1.08 -13.05 -0.26
C ALA A 168 -1.11 -14.53 0.15
N GLU A 169 -0.73 -14.85 1.38
CA GLU A 169 -0.75 -16.23 1.90
C GLU A 169 -2.17 -16.79 1.96
N THR A 170 -3.15 -15.97 2.40
CA THR A 170 -4.56 -16.34 2.42
C THR A 170 -5.12 -16.48 1.01
N MET A 171 -4.84 -15.54 0.09
CA MET A 171 -5.25 -15.63 -1.32
C MET A 171 -4.71 -16.89 -1.98
N ALA A 172 -3.44 -17.25 -1.75
CA ALA A 172 -2.86 -18.48 -2.26
C ALA A 172 -3.62 -19.72 -1.78
N SER A 173 -4.03 -19.74 -0.51
CA SER A 173 -4.82 -20.84 0.05
C SER A 173 -6.24 -20.92 -0.56
N TYR A 174 -6.86 -19.77 -0.84
CA TYR A 174 -8.15 -19.73 -1.55
C TYR A 174 -8.02 -20.21 -3.00
N LEU A 175 -7.00 -19.75 -3.72
CA LEU A 175 -6.76 -20.21 -5.10
C LEU A 175 -6.54 -21.73 -5.17
N GLU A 176 -5.88 -22.31 -4.18
CA GLU A 176 -5.74 -23.76 -4.08
C GLU A 176 -7.08 -24.43 -3.78
N ALA A 177 -7.77 -24.00 -2.72
CA ALA A 177 -8.95 -24.69 -2.21
C ALA A 177 -10.18 -24.59 -3.13
N ILE A 178 -10.44 -23.42 -3.70
CA ILE A 178 -11.70 -23.14 -4.40
C ILE A 178 -11.54 -22.84 -5.89
N ALA A 179 -10.38 -22.36 -6.33
CA ALA A 179 -10.09 -22.19 -7.75
C ALA A 179 -9.44 -23.44 -8.37
N GLY A 180 -9.02 -24.42 -7.55
CA GLY A 180 -8.44 -25.69 -7.99
C GLY A 180 -7.05 -25.56 -8.58
N ILE A 181 -6.26 -24.58 -8.13
CA ILE A 181 -4.89 -24.36 -8.61
C ILE A 181 -3.92 -25.13 -7.72
N SER A 182 -3.25 -26.14 -8.27
CA SER A 182 -2.27 -26.94 -7.53
C SER A 182 -1.12 -26.07 -6.99
N ARG A 183 -0.65 -26.36 -5.77
CA ARG A 183 0.52 -25.70 -5.18
C ARG A 183 1.78 -25.79 -6.06
N SER A 184 1.97 -26.88 -6.78
CA SER A 184 3.08 -27.06 -7.73
C SER A 184 3.02 -26.10 -8.92
N ARG A 185 1.84 -25.56 -9.21
CA ARG A 185 1.58 -24.57 -10.27
C ARG A 185 1.39 -23.14 -9.73
N MET A 186 1.73 -22.95 -8.45
CA MET A 186 1.61 -21.65 -7.78
C MET A 186 2.97 -21.21 -7.26
N LYS A 187 3.28 -19.92 -7.42
CA LYS A 187 4.42 -19.29 -6.77
C LYS A 187 3.91 -18.18 -5.86
N VAL A 188 4.37 -18.22 -4.61
CA VAL A 188 4.09 -17.20 -3.61
C VAL A 188 5.40 -16.49 -3.28
N LEU A 189 5.42 -15.18 -3.45
CA LEU A 189 6.55 -14.30 -3.14
C LEU A 189 6.12 -13.36 -2.02
N VAL A 190 6.81 -13.39 -0.89
CA VAL A 190 6.48 -12.51 0.24
C VAL A 190 7.73 -11.80 0.75
N ASP A 191 7.57 -10.55 1.13
CA ASP A 191 8.61 -9.70 1.71
C ASP A 191 9.96 -9.82 0.96
N ASP A 192 11.03 -10.25 1.61
CA ASP A 192 12.40 -10.38 1.06
C ASP A 192 12.54 -11.36 -0.12
N GLY A 193 11.57 -12.24 -0.30
CA GLY A 193 11.45 -13.10 -1.48
C GLY A 193 10.75 -12.44 -2.68
N ALA A 194 10.43 -11.14 -2.62
CA ALA A 194 9.75 -10.39 -3.67
C ALA A 194 10.59 -9.18 -4.13
N THR A 195 11.86 -9.41 -4.44
CA THR A 195 12.76 -8.38 -4.99
C THR A 195 12.38 -8.01 -6.42
N GLN A 196 12.92 -6.90 -6.93
CA GLN A 196 12.72 -6.49 -8.32
C GLN A 196 13.18 -7.59 -9.31
N SER A 197 14.27 -8.26 -9.00
CA SER A 197 14.78 -9.39 -9.79
C SER A 197 13.85 -10.60 -9.73
N ASP A 198 13.27 -10.89 -8.55
CA ASP A 198 12.30 -11.99 -8.41
C ASP A 198 11.03 -11.69 -9.22
N LEU A 199 10.47 -10.47 -9.11
CA LEU A 199 9.32 -10.08 -9.90
C LEU A 199 9.58 -10.29 -11.41
N ALA A 200 10.72 -9.77 -11.90
CA ALA A 200 11.09 -9.92 -13.30
C ALA A 200 11.22 -11.42 -13.70
N SER A 201 11.96 -12.21 -12.93
CA SER A 201 12.19 -13.63 -13.22
C SER A 201 10.89 -14.43 -13.22
N TYR A 202 10.00 -14.20 -12.25
CA TYR A 202 8.75 -14.97 -12.18
C TYR A 202 7.71 -14.52 -13.21
N ILE A 203 7.62 -13.24 -13.53
CA ILE A 203 6.68 -12.73 -14.54
C ILE A 203 7.17 -13.05 -15.97
N GLU A 204 8.45 -12.86 -16.24
CA GLU A 204 8.98 -12.85 -17.60
C GLU A 204 9.59 -14.17 -18.05
N GLU A 205 9.98 -15.04 -17.09
CA GLU A 205 10.60 -16.31 -17.41
C GLU A 205 9.83 -17.53 -16.85
N TRP A 206 9.40 -17.47 -15.60
CA TRP A 206 8.75 -18.61 -14.94
C TRP A 206 7.32 -18.81 -15.48
N LEU A 207 6.50 -17.77 -15.58
CA LEU A 207 5.15 -17.85 -16.12
C LEU A 207 5.13 -18.40 -17.55
N PRO A 208 5.90 -17.82 -18.52
CA PRO A 208 5.86 -18.31 -19.90
C PRO A 208 6.17 -19.78 -20.08
N ARG A 209 7.04 -20.35 -19.22
CA ARG A 209 7.42 -21.78 -19.28
C ARG A 209 6.34 -22.71 -18.75
N ARG A 210 5.24 -22.19 -18.16
CA ARG A 210 4.18 -22.97 -17.51
C ARG A 210 2.80 -22.80 -18.11
N VAL A 211 2.72 -22.01 -19.16
CA VAL A 211 1.46 -21.58 -19.77
C VAL A 211 1.33 -22.15 -21.17
N SER A 212 0.19 -22.75 -21.46
CA SER A 212 -0.25 -23.18 -22.78
C SER A 212 -1.53 -22.45 -23.21
N ALA A 213 -2.03 -22.70 -24.40
CA ALA A 213 -3.24 -22.07 -24.93
C ALA A 213 -4.50 -22.35 -24.06
N ASP A 214 -4.50 -23.43 -23.29
CA ASP A 214 -5.64 -23.80 -22.42
C ASP A 214 -5.47 -23.32 -20.96
N THR A 215 -4.29 -22.82 -20.62
CA THR A 215 -3.95 -22.45 -19.23
C THR A 215 -4.59 -21.12 -18.83
N ALA A 216 -5.27 -21.07 -17.70
CA ALA A 216 -5.68 -19.84 -17.03
C ALA A 216 -4.55 -19.30 -16.13
N VAL A 217 -4.32 -17.98 -16.15
CA VAL A 217 -3.25 -17.32 -15.38
C VAL A 217 -3.86 -16.40 -14.35
N TYR A 218 -3.41 -16.52 -13.09
CA TYR A 218 -3.81 -15.66 -11.99
C TYR A 218 -2.59 -14.92 -11.46
N VAL A 219 -2.70 -13.61 -11.36
CA VAL A 219 -1.69 -12.76 -10.73
C VAL A 219 -2.35 -11.97 -9.62
N TYR A 220 -1.84 -12.10 -8.40
CA TYR A 220 -2.26 -11.30 -7.26
C TYR A 220 -1.06 -10.52 -6.73
N TYR A 221 -1.28 -9.26 -6.41
CA TYR A 221 -0.29 -8.39 -5.78
C TYR A 221 -0.94 -7.59 -4.64
N ALA A 222 -0.32 -7.63 -3.46
CA ALA A 222 -0.62 -6.74 -2.35
C ALA A 222 0.68 -6.04 -1.90
N GLY A 223 0.67 -4.73 -1.83
CA GLY A 223 1.84 -3.93 -1.52
C GLY A 223 1.73 -2.49 -2.00
N HIS A 224 2.83 -1.75 -1.93
CA HIS A 224 2.84 -0.37 -2.43
C HIS A 224 2.86 -0.31 -3.96
N GLY A 225 2.11 0.66 -4.47
CA GLY A 225 2.26 1.18 -5.82
C GLY A 225 2.93 2.56 -5.80
N MET A 226 3.50 2.95 -6.92
CA MET A 226 4.10 4.27 -7.09
C MET A 226 3.71 4.87 -8.44
N PRO A 227 3.16 6.08 -8.47
CA PRO A 227 3.02 6.84 -9.70
C PRO A 227 4.33 7.56 -10.03
N ASN A 228 4.71 7.59 -11.30
CA ASN A 228 5.75 8.49 -11.76
C ASN A 228 5.10 9.74 -12.37
N LEU A 229 5.20 10.85 -11.66
CA LEU A 229 4.56 12.11 -12.02
C LEU A 229 5.15 12.78 -13.26
N THR A 230 6.36 12.37 -13.67
CA THR A 230 7.05 12.95 -14.84
C THR A 230 6.58 12.30 -16.14
N ASN A 231 6.35 10.98 -16.15
CA ASN A 231 6.03 10.23 -17.36
C ASN A 231 4.64 9.57 -17.34
N GLY A 232 3.85 9.78 -16.30
CA GLY A 232 2.51 9.22 -16.16
C GLY A 232 2.46 7.69 -15.95
N LYS A 233 3.61 7.03 -15.73
CA LYS A 233 3.69 5.58 -15.52
C LYS A 233 3.40 5.20 -14.08
N ALA A 234 2.90 3.99 -13.89
CA ALA A 234 2.71 3.37 -12.58
C ALA A 234 3.69 2.20 -12.38
N TYR A 235 4.08 1.96 -11.15
CA TYR A 235 5.05 0.93 -10.78
C TYR A 235 4.54 0.13 -9.58
N LEU A 236 4.83 -1.16 -9.56
CA LEU A 236 4.83 -1.97 -8.34
C LEU A 236 6.15 -1.70 -7.60
N VAL A 237 6.09 -1.62 -6.27
CA VAL A 237 7.27 -1.40 -5.43
C VAL A 237 7.73 -2.76 -4.90
N PRO A 238 8.86 -3.32 -5.38
CA PRO A 238 9.42 -4.57 -4.86
C PRO A 238 10.00 -4.38 -3.46
N TYR A 239 10.33 -5.47 -2.77
CA TYR A 239 10.94 -5.44 -1.45
C TYR A 239 12.21 -4.58 -1.38
N ASP A 240 13.07 -4.64 -2.40
CA ASP A 240 14.30 -3.85 -2.52
C ASP A 240 14.10 -2.56 -3.35
N GLY A 241 12.84 -2.18 -3.58
CA GLY A 241 12.46 -0.96 -4.28
C GLY A 241 12.95 0.31 -3.59
N HIS A 242 13.07 1.38 -4.36
CA HIS A 242 13.42 2.70 -3.84
C HIS A 242 12.66 3.76 -4.65
N PRO A 243 11.88 4.66 -4.00
CA PRO A 243 11.01 5.59 -4.70
C PRO A 243 11.72 6.55 -5.67
N ASP A 244 12.96 6.92 -5.35
CA ASP A 244 13.75 7.86 -6.17
C ASP A 244 14.41 7.18 -7.40
N PHE A 245 14.41 5.85 -7.47
CA PHE A 245 15.07 5.09 -8.54
C PHE A 245 14.10 4.19 -9.31
N ALA A 246 13.59 4.69 -10.44
CA ALA A 246 12.66 3.93 -11.29
C ALA A 246 13.22 2.55 -11.74
N SER A 247 14.54 2.40 -11.83
CA SER A 247 15.19 1.12 -12.15
C SER A 247 15.05 0.06 -11.06
N LYS A 248 14.72 0.46 -9.83
CA LYS A 248 14.44 -0.43 -8.69
C LYS A 248 12.96 -0.74 -8.50
N LEU A 249 12.13 -0.32 -9.43
CA LEU A 249 10.69 -0.53 -9.41
C LEU A 249 10.30 -1.42 -10.59
N TYR A 250 9.16 -2.10 -10.49
CA TYR A 250 8.64 -2.91 -11.59
C TYR A 250 7.51 -2.16 -12.31
N PRO A 251 7.71 -1.75 -13.59
CA PRO A 251 6.71 -0.98 -14.33
C PRO A 251 5.42 -1.78 -14.55
N LEU A 252 4.28 -1.16 -14.31
CA LEU A 252 2.98 -1.80 -14.49
C LEU A 252 2.66 -2.06 -15.97
N ASP A 253 3.10 -1.19 -16.87
CA ASP A 253 3.01 -1.42 -18.31
C ASP A 253 3.80 -2.68 -18.75
N ARG A 254 5.01 -2.87 -18.20
CA ARG A 254 5.83 -4.06 -18.43
C ARG A 254 5.15 -5.33 -17.92
N LEU A 255 4.47 -5.27 -16.77
CA LEU A 255 3.65 -6.38 -16.27
C LEU A 255 2.61 -6.77 -17.32
N TYR A 256 1.78 -5.82 -17.76
CA TYR A 256 0.71 -6.09 -18.69
C TYR A 256 1.24 -6.57 -20.05
N GLU A 257 2.29 -5.95 -20.58
CA GLU A 257 2.92 -6.39 -21.83
C GLU A 257 3.38 -7.85 -21.79
N ASN A 258 3.98 -8.28 -20.68
CA ASN A 258 4.42 -9.67 -20.55
C ASN A 258 3.23 -10.62 -20.38
N LEU A 259 2.21 -10.25 -19.62
CA LEU A 259 1.00 -11.06 -19.45
C LEU A 259 0.22 -11.20 -20.77
N GLU A 260 0.12 -10.14 -21.59
CA GLU A 260 -0.56 -10.19 -22.89
C GLU A 260 0.16 -11.06 -23.93
N LYS A 261 1.49 -11.25 -23.79
CA LYS A 261 2.29 -12.15 -24.65
C LYS A 261 2.13 -13.63 -24.32
N LEU A 262 1.61 -13.97 -23.15
CA LEU A 262 1.45 -15.38 -22.75
C LEU A 262 0.50 -16.12 -23.70
N PRO A 263 0.82 -17.33 -24.13
CA PRO A 263 -0.10 -18.16 -24.91
C PRO A 263 -1.19 -18.76 -24.01
N SER A 264 -1.89 -17.93 -23.23
CA SER A 264 -2.86 -18.35 -22.23
C SER A 264 -4.28 -18.22 -22.71
N LYS A 265 -5.19 -19.01 -22.15
CA LYS A 265 -6.63 -18.94 -22.39
C LYS A 265 -7.19 -17.61 -21.84
N GLU A 266 -6.84 -17.30 -20.61
CA GLU A 266 -7.32 -16.15 -19.86
C GLU A 266 -6.27 -15.69 -18.85
N VAL A 267 -6.26 -14.40 -18.52
CA VAL A 267 -5.39 -13.81 -17.50
C VAL A 267 -6.24 -12.96 -16.57
N VAL A 268 -6.18 -13.25 -15.28
CA VAL A 268 -6.84 -12.48 -14.22
C VAL A 268 -5.79 -11.86 -13.32
N VAL A 269 -5.83 -10.53 -13.20
CA VAL A 269 -4.91 -9.77 -12.35
C VAL A 269 -5.70 -9.08 -11.24
N MET A 270 -5.26 -9.22 -10.00
CA MET A 270 -5.87 -8.59 -8.83
C MET A 270 -4.80 -7.79 -8.11
N LEU A 271 -4.98 -6.47 -8.03
CA LEU A 271 -4.00 -5.53 -7.47
C LEU A 271 -4.56 -4.83 -6.23
N ASP A 272 -4.12 -5.23 -5.05
CA ASP A 272 -4.39 -4.51 -3.81
C ASP A 272 -3.26 -3.50 -3.54
N SER A 273 -3.30 -2.43 -4.32
CA SER A 273 -2.28 -1.39 -4.34
C SER A 273 -2.89 -0.06 -4.78
N CYS A 274 -2.25 1.05 -4.39
CA CYS A 274 -2.63 2.40 -4.81
C CYS A 274 -1.57 2.99 -5.73
N PHE A 275 -2.03 3.68 -6.77
CA PHE A 275 -1.16 4.38 -7.71
C PHE A 275 -1.43 5.89 -7.73
N SER A 276 -2.07 6.42 -6.69
CA SER A 276 -2.50 7.84 -6.62
C SER A 276 -1.41 8.78 -6.11
N GLY A 277 -0.36 8.26 -5.49
CA GLY A 277 0.61 9.10 -4.77
C GLY A 277 0.05 9.72 -3.49
N ALA A 278 -1.20 9.44 -3.13
CA ALA A 278 -1.75 9.80 -1.83
C ALA A 278 -1.22 8.84 -0.73
N THR A 279 -1.46 9.17 0.53
CA THR A 279 -1.11 8.27 1.65
C THR A 279 -1.80 6.90 1.53
N GLY A 280 -1.42 5.92 2.36
CA GLY A 280 -1.93 4.55 2.29
C GLY A 280 -0.94 3.62 1.60
N ARG A 281 -1.41 2.80 0.65
CA ARG A 281 -0.55 1.85 -0.11
C ARG A 281 0.13 2.48 -1.33
N SER A 282 0.47 3.77 -1.26
CA SER A 282 1.21 4.48 -2.32
C SER A 282 2.42 5.18 -1.75
N VAL A 283 3.54 5.15 -2.46
CA VAL A 283 4.76 5.90 -2.14
C VAL A 283 5.07 6.90 -3.24
N LEU A 284 5.71 7.99 -2.86
CA LEU A 284 6.15 9.05 -3.78
C LEU A 284 7.66 9.25 -3.67
N PRO A 285 8.33 9.66 -4.76
CA PRO A 285 9.70 10.15 -4.70
C PRO A 285 9.85 11.31 -3.73
N SER A 286 11.06 11.47 -3.17
CA SER A 286 11.38 12.55 -2.25
C SER A 286 11.03 13.92 -2.84
N GLY A 287 10.22 14.70 -2.10
CA GLY A 287 9.80 16.04 -2.51
C GLY A 287 8.66 16.11 -3.53
N ALA A 288 8.11 14.98 -4.00
CA ALA A 288 6.95 14.96 -4.87
C ALA A 288 5.66 15.26 -4.09
N ARG A 289 4.68 15.88 -4.77
CA ARG A 289 3.34 16.10 -4.22
C ARG A 289 2.37 15.02 -4.75
N PRO A 290 1.40 14.57 -3.94
CA PRO A 290 0.36 13.68 -4.42
C PRO A 290 -0.37 14.26 -5.63
N MET A 291 -0.45 13.48 -6.70
CA MET A 291 -1.27 13.76 -7.87
C MET A 291 -1.95 12.46 -8.30
N GLY A 292 -3.25 12.53 -8.57
CA GLY A 292 -3.97 11.36 -9.08
C GLY A 292 -3.50 11.02 -10.49
N LEU A 293 -2.95 9.83 -10.66
CA LEU A 293 -2.77 9.22 -11.98
C LEU A 293 -4.00 8.38 -12.28
N ALA A 294 -4.63 8.66 -13.42
CA ALA A 294 -5.64 7.76 -13.95
C ALA A 294 -4.91 6.49 -14.44
N VAL A 295 -5.13 5.35 -13.78
CA VAL A 295 -4.64 4.03 -14.20
C VAL A 295 -5.18 3.68 -15.60
N GLU A 296 -6.19 4.38 -16.06
CA GLU A 296 -6.84 4.26 -17.37
C GLU A 296 -5.87 4.43 -18.55
N GLY A 297 -4.85 5.29 -18.42
CA GLY A 297 -3.84 5.46 -19.48
C GLY A 297 -2.90 4.26 -19.67
N VAL A 298 -2.74 3.42 -18.62
CA VAL A 298 -1.87 2.24 -18.63
C VAL A 298 -2.57 1.03 -19.28
N THR A 299 -3.89 1.10 -19.47
CA THR A 299 -4.72 -0.03 -19.87
C THR A 299 -5.04 -0.13 -21.36
N ALA A 300 -4.57 0.83 -22.15
CA ALA A 300 -4.84 0.89 -23.60
C ALA A 300 -4.45 -0.40 -24.38
N ASN A 301 -3.61 -1.25 -23.80
CA ASN A 301 -3.10 -2.47 -24.42
C ASN A 301 -3.65 -3.78 -23.82
N ILE A 302 -4.57 -3.72 -22.84
CA ILE A 302 -5.14 -4.92 -22.23
C ILE A 302 -6.23 -5.51 -23.12
N LYS A 303 -5.88 -6.56 -23.88
CA LYS A 303 -6.79 -7.26 -24.79
C LYS A 303 -7.30 -8.59 -24.22
N LYS A 304 -6.43 -9.36 -23.58
CA LYS A 304 -6.68 -10.71 -23.04
C LYS A 304 -7.00 -10.67 -21.56
N SER A 305 -6.24 -9.88 -20.81
CA SER A 305 -6.32 -9.83 -19.36
C SER A 305 -7.61 -9.16 -18.85
N VAL A 306 -8.00 -9.56 -17.64
CA VAL A 306 -8.96 -8.83 -16.80
C VAL A 306 -8.23 -8.38 -15.55
N VAL A 307 -8.35 -7.11 -15.20
CA VAL A 307 -7.65 -6.52 -14.05
C VAL A 307 -8.65 -5.95 -13.07
N LEU A 308 -8.59 -6.40 -11.82
CA LEU A 308 -9.32 -5.82 -10.69
C LEU A 308 -8.32 -5.04 -9.83
N THR A 309 -8.61 -3.77 -9.56
CA THR A 309 -7.76 -2.92 -8.70
C THR A 309 -8.53 -2.46 -7.47
N ALA A 310 -7.81 -2.27 -6.37
CA ALA A 310 -8.39 -1.91 -5.07
C ALA A 310 -9.03 -0.52 -5.06
N SER A 311 -8.58 0.40 -5.91
CA SER A 311 -9.07 1.78 -5.94
C SER A 311 -8.88 2.40 -7.31
N SER A 312 -9.64 3.47 -7.58
CA SER A 312 -9.41 4.35 -8.73
C SER A 312 -8.13 5.18 -8.55
N GLY A 313 -7.60 5.73 -9.64
CA GLY A 313 -6.30 6.39 -9.70
C GLY A 313 -6.05 7.53 -8.72
N THR A 314 -7.09 8.10 -8.09
CA THR A 314 -6.97 9.20 -7.12
C THR A 314 -7.26 8.77 -5.68
N GLN A 315 -7.74 7.55 -5.48
CA GLN A 315 -8.21 7.03 -4.20
C GLN A 315 -7.16 6.17 -3.51
N ILE A 316 -7.35 5.93 -2.22
CA ILE A 316 -6.44 5.18 -1.35
C ILE A 316 -6.98 3.78 -1.12
N SER A 317 -6.15 2.73 -1.26
CA SER A 317 -6.47 1.41 -0.73
C SER A 317 -6.20 1.37 0.78
N SER A 318 -7.18 0.91 1.54
CA SER A 318 -7.19 0.96 2.99
C SER A 318 -6.91 -0.41 3.61
N ASP A 319 -6.27 -0.41 4.77
CA ASP A 319 -6.26 -1.56 5.67
C ASP A 319 -7.62 -1.67 6.37
N TYR A 320 -8.11 -2.89 6.54
CA TYR A 320 -9.33 -3.19 7.31
C TYR A 320 -8.94 -3.85 8.63
N ASP A 321 -8.52 -3.00 9.59
CA ASP A 321 -7.96 -3.45 10.87
C ASP A 321 -8.89 -4.39 11.64
N ASP A 322 -10.21 -4.20 11.51
CA ASP A 322 -11.20 -5.08 12.12
C ASP A 322 -11.15 -6.51 11.59
N GLN A 323 -10.63 -6.73 10.42
CA GLN A 323 -10.51 -8.05 9.81
C GLN A 323 -9.05 -8.51 9.65
N GLY A 324 -8.06 -7.64 9.90
CA GLY A 324 -6.64 -7.96 9.76
C GLY A 324 -6.23 -8.25 8.32
N HIS A 325 -6.87 -7.60 7.35
CA HIS A 325 -6.63 -7.71 5.91
C HIS A 325 -6.69 -6.34 5.25
N GLY A 326 -6.23 -6.22 4.02
CA GLY A 326 -6.60 -5.10 3.15
C GLY A 326 -8.12 -5.13 2.88
N LEU A 327 -8.76 -3.96 2.86
CA LEU A 327 -10.22 -3.87 2.65
C LEU A 327 -10.63 -4.54 1.34
N PHE A 328 -9.91 -4.28 0.26
CA PHE A 328 -10.17 -4.90 -1.03
C PHE A 328 -9.97 -6.42 -0.99
N THR A 329 -8.84 -6.88 -0.44
CA THR A 329 -8.55 -8.31 -0.33
C THR A 329 -9.55 -9.04 0.55
N TYR A 330 -9.97 -8.46 1.68
CA TYR A 330 -11.02 -9.05 2.51
C TYR A 330 -12.28 -9.35 1.71
N TYR A 331 -12.77 -8.37 0.92
CA TYR A 331 -13.97 -8.58 0.11
C TYR A 331 -13.74 -9.45 -1.12
N LEU A 332 -12.53 -9.48 -1.69
CA LEU A 332 -12.17 -10.49 -2.70
C LEU A 332 -12.33 -11.91 -2.14
N LEU A 333 -11.72 -12.18 -0.99
CA LEU A 333 -11.76 -13.50 -0.34
C LEU A 333 -13.20 -13.87 0.04
N LYS A 334 -13.95 -12.92 0.58
CA LYS A 334 -15.34 -13.11 0.97
C LYS A 334 -16.24 -13.44 -0.24
N GLY A 335 -16.05 -12.71 -1.32
CA GLY A 335 -16.75 -12.97 -2.58
C GLY A 335 -16.38 -14.33 -3.19
N LEU A 336 -15.08 -14.65 -3.24
CA LEU A 336 -14.58 -15.94 -3.73
C LEU A 336 -15.09 -17.14 -2.91
N ARG A 337 -15.33 -16.96 -1.61
CA ARG A 337 -15.91 -17.99 -0.74
C ARG A 337 -17.35 -18.37 -1.14
N GLY A 338 -18.02 -17.50 -1.91
CA GLY A 338 -19.34 -17.74 -2.46
C GLY A 338 -20.35 -16.61 -2.24
N GLU A 339 -19.99 -15.57 -1.45
CA GLU A 339 -20.92 -14.45 -1.21
C GLU A 339 -21.17 -13.59 -2.47
N ALA A 340 -20.30 -13.71 -3.47
CA ALA A 340 -20.48 -13.08 -4.77
C ALA A 340 -21.32 -13.92 -5.77
N ASP A 341 -21.58 -15.20 -5.49
CA ASP A 341 -22.37 -16.10 -6.36
C ASP A 341 -23.84 -15.67 -6.36
N LYS A 342 -24.17 -14.72 -7.22
CA LYS A 342 -25.48 -14.06 -7.26
C LYS A 342 -26.57 -14.95 -7.81
N ASP A 343 -26.26 -15.79 -8.79
CA ASP A 343 -27.22 -16.69 -9.44
C ASP A 343 -27.29 -18.08 -8.75
N SER A 344 -26.48 -18.28 -7.68
CA SER A 344 -26.44 -19.50 -6.87
C SER A 344 -26.11 -20.75 -7.68
N ASN A 345 -25.29 -20.60 -8.73
CA ASN A 345 -24.87 -21.73 -9.56
C ASN A 345 -23.66 -22.49 -8.99
N GLY A 346 -23.09 -22.03 -7.89
CA GLY A 346 -21.93 -22.60 -7.20
C GLY A 346 -20.59 -22.18 -7.79
N ILE A 347 -20.56 -21.26 -8.74
CA ILE A 347 -19.38 -20.74 -9.41
C ILE A 347 -19.38 -19.23 -9.30
N VAL A 348 -18.31 -18.66 -8.79
CA VAL A 348 -18.12 -17.20 -8.79
C VAL A 348 -17.45 -16.78 -10.08
N GLN A 349 -18.08 -15.87 -10.82
CA GLN A 349 -17.57 -15.29 -12.06
C GLN A 349 -16.95 -13.90 -11.83
N ILE A 350 -16.20 -13.38 -12.79
CA ILE A 350 -15.55 -12.06 -12.71
C ILE A 350 -16.56 -10.93 -12.47
N ASP A 351 -17.66 -10.90 -13.23
CA ASP A 351 -18.67 -9.86 -13.12
C ASP A 351 -19.40 -9.89 -11.77
N GLU A 352 -19.66 -11.07 -11.25
CA GLU A 352 -20.26 -11.24 -9.92
C GLU A 352 -19.30 -10.79 -8.83
N LEU A 353 -18.04 -11.27 -8.87
CA LEU A 353 -17.01 -10.88 -7.91
C LEU A 353 -16.80 -9.36 -7.91
N TYR A 354 -16.64 -8.76 -9.09
CA TYR A 354 -16.44 -7.32 -9.19
C TYR A 354 -17.60 -6.52 -8.62
N ASN A 355 -18.84 -6.87 -8.96
CA ASN A 355 -20.02 -6.16 -8.46
C ASN A 355 -20.14 -6.25 -6.94
N PHE A 356 -19.90 -7.44 -6.37
CA PHE A 356 -19.89 -7.66 -4.93
C PHE A 356 -18.78 -6.84 -4.24
N VAL A 357 -17.54 -6.94 -4.73
CA VAL A 357 -16.38 -6.26 -4.15
C VAL A 357 -16.55 -4.74 -4.24
N LYS A 358 -16.94 -4.23 -5.41
CA LYS A 358 -17.14 -2.79 -5.60
C LYS A 358 -18.17 -2.23 -4.62
N ALA A 359 -19.34 -2.87 -4.53
CA ALA A 359 -20.41 -2.41 -3.63
C ALA A 359 -19.96 -2.43 -2.16
N SER A 360 -19.35 -3.54 -1.73
CA SER A 360 -18.94 -3.76 -0.34
C SER A 360 -17.79 -2.83 0.08
N VAL A 361 -16.73 -2.74 -0.73
CA VAL A 361 -15.58 -1.87 -0.47
C VAL A 361 -16.00 -0.41 -0.42
N THR A 362 -16.75 0.06 -1.42
CA THR A 362 -17.20 1.46 -1.47
C THR A 362 -18.05 1.82 -0.26
N LYS A 363 -18.95 0.92 0.13
CA LYS A 363 -19.81 1.11 1.30
C LYS A 363 -18.98 1.22 2.59
N VAL A 364 -18.12 0.26 2.87
CA VAL A 364 -17.33 0.25 4.11
C VAL A 364 -16.31 1.39 4.15
N ALA A 365 -15.67 1.69 3.04
CA ALA A 365 -14.75 2.83 2.96
C ALA A 365 -15.46 4.14 3.32
N SER A 366 -16.66 4.38 2.75
CA SER A 366 -17.44 5.60 3.01
C SER A 366 -18.05 5.62 4.40
N GLU A 367 -18.81 4.57 4.79
CA GLU A 367 -19.63 4.58 6.00
C GLU A 367 -18.84 4.32 7.29
N VAL A 368 -17.76 3.50 7.20
CA VAL A 368 -16.98 3.08 8.39
C VAL A 368 -15.66 3.83 8.49
N MET A 369 -14.98 4.04 7.35
CA MET A 369 -13.63 4.61 7.34
C MET A 369 -13.60 6.10 7.01
N ASN A 370 -14.75 6.69 6.62
CA ASN A 370 -14.87 8.08 6.16
C ASN A 370 -13.84 8.42 5.05
N ARG A 371 -13.75 7.53 4.05
CA ARG A 371 -12.81 7.62 2.92
C ARG A 371 -13.48 7.19 1.62
N ASP A 372 -12.91 7.62 0.51
CA ASP A 372 -13.30 7.14 -0.81
C ASP A 372 -12.38 6.01 -1.26
N GLN A 373 -12.96 4.84 -1.51
CA GLN A 373 -12.28 3.72 -2.14
C GLN A 373 -13.27 2.97 -3.04
N THR A 374 -13.04 3.04 -4.34
CA THR A 374 -13.89 2.40 -5.35
C THR A 374 -13.05 1.47 -6.21
N PRO A 375 -13.19 0.15 -6.07
CA PRO A 375 -12.53 -0.81 -6.92
C PRO A 375 -12.86 -0.61 -8.40
N LEU A 376 -11.87 -0.84 -9.27
CA LEU A 376 -12.03 -0.78 -10.71
C LEU A 376 -11.86 -2.14 -11.36
N LEU A 377 -12.53 -2.30 -12.50
CA LEU A 377 -12.40 -3.43 -13.41
C LEU A 377 -11.93 -2.93 -14.78
N LEU A 378 -10.94 -3.60 -15.33
CA LEU A 378 -10.37 -3.29 -16.64
C LEU A 378 -10.32 -4.57 -17.49
N PRO A 379 -10.86 -4.54 -18.71
CA PRO A 379 -11.64 -3.43 -19.28
C PRO A 379 -12.90 -3.15 -18.46
N PRO A 380 -13.50 -1.95 -18.58
CA PRO A 380 -14.73 -1.61 -17.87
C PRO A 380 -15.87 -2.61 -18.10
N ALA A 381 -16.78 -2.71 -17.13
CA ALA A 381 -17.83 -3.75 -17.13
C ALA A 381 -18.73 -3.74 -18.38
N ASP A 382 -18.98 -2.57 -18.95
CA ASP A 382 -19.79 -2.37 -20.18
C ASP A 382 -19.13 -2.90 -21.45
N VAL A 383 -17.79 -3.00 -21.48
CA VAL A 383 -17.02 -3.54 -22.61
C VAL A 383 -16.36 -4.88 -22.30
N LEU A 384 -16.56 -5.42 -21.12
CA LEU A 384 -15.95 -6.67 -20.64
C LEU A 384 -16.36 -7.90 -21.49
N GLY A 385 -17.59 -7.92 -21.98
CA GLY A 385 -18.11 -9.00 -22.83
C GLY A 385 -18.06 -10.37 -22.16
N SER A 386 -17.64 -11.38 -22.91
CA SER A 386 -17.52 -12.77 -22.41
C SER A 386 -16.51 -12.93 -21.28
N LYS A 387 -15.56 -12.01 -21.09
CA LYS A 387 -14.59 -12.07 -19.99
C LYS A 387 -15.25 -11.94 -18.61
N GLY A 388 -16.42 -11.30 -18.52
CA GLY A 388 -17.21 -11.24 -17.31
C GLY A 388 -17.63 -12.62 -16.79
N LYS A 389 -17.71 -13.60 -17.70
CA LYS A 389 -18.09 -14.98 -17.40
C LYS A 389 -16.93 -15.93 -17.13
N ILE A 390 -15.70 -15.40 -17.02
CA ILE A 390 -14.56 -16.18 -16.55
C ILE A 390 -14.85 -16.71 -15.15
N ALA A 391 -14.83 -18.04 -15.00
CA ALA A 391 -15.06 -18.70 -13.73
C ALA A 391 -13.79 -18.59 -12.85
N LEU A 392 -13.93 -17.98 -11.68
CA LEU A 392 -12.84 -17.84 -10.71
C LEU A 392 -12.75 -19.03 -9.76
N THR A 393 -13.87 -19.68 -9.53
CA THR A 393 -13.96 -20.86 -8.67
C THR A 393 -14.42 -22.07 -9.47
N ILE A 394 -14.12 -23.28 -8.98
CA ILE A 394 -14.68 -24.52 -9.50
C ILE A 394 -15.99 -24.84 -8.77
N SER A 395 -16.93 -25.54 -9.45
CA SER A 395 -18.18 -25.96 -8.81
C SER A 395 -17.88 -26.85 -7.61
N GLY A 396 -18.57 -26.60 -6.51
CA GLY A 396 -18.47 -27.38 -5.27
C GLY A 396 -19.45 -28.56 -5.18
N ARG A 397 -20.10 -28.94 -6.30
CA ARG A 397 -21.08 -30.03 -6.35
C ARG A 397 -20.42 -31.36 -6.64
#